data_dad3b14b6134491ef514e948ac8631f9
#
_entry.id   dad3b14b6134491ef514e948ac8631f9
#
_cell.length_a   1.000
_cell.length_b   1.000
_cell.length_c   1.000
_cell.angle_alpha   90.00
_cell.angle_beta   90.00
_cell.angle_gamma   90.00
#
_symmetry.space_group_name_H-M   'P 1'
#
loop_
_entity.id
_entity.type
_entity.pdbx_description
1 polymer ?
#
loop_
_entity_poly.entity_id
_entity_poly.type
_entity_poly.pdbx_seq_one_letter_code
_entity_poly.pdbx_strand_id
1 'polypeptide(L)'
;MHTLRIQLRDSDGAVLRALGLIERRCYRLRSCAIGEAGDGGRTMEVSVTSTRPGDLLKRQLERLHDVMKVELQPAAVADARHSAIRPLGRRI
;
A
#
# COMPACT_ATOMS: atom_id res chain seq x y z
N MET A 1 -5.28 10.89 -5.54
CA MET A 1 -4.26 9.97 -5.00
C MET A 1 -4.80 9.20 -3.81
N HIS A 2 -4.48 7.92 -3.75
CA HIS A 2 -4.92 7.08 -2.65
C HIS A 2 -3.71 6.49 -1.96
N THR A 3 -3.77 6.37 -0.64
CA THR A 3 -2.71 5.73 0.12
C THR A 3 -3.31 4.56 0.88
N LEU A 4 -2.69 3.40 0.75
CA LEU A 4 -3.18 2.20 1.39
C LEU A 4 -2.07 1.57 2.21
N ARG A 5 -2.46 1.05 3.38
CA ARG A 5 -1.54 0.28 4.21
C ARG A 5 -1.98 -1.17 4.14
N ILE A 6 -1.07 -2.03 3.74
CA ILE A 6 -1.37 -3.43 3.49
C ILE A 6 -0.53 -4.29 4.40
N GLN A 7 -1.17 -5.17 5.15
CA GLN A 7 -0.45 -6.12 5.98
C GLN A 7 -0.40 -7.44 5.25
N LEU A 8 0.81 -7.93 5.03
CA LEU A 8 1.03 -9.14 4.24
C LEU A 8 1.57 -10.25 5.10
N ARG A 9 1.24 -11.49 4.71
CA ARG A 9 1.83 -12.65 5.33
C ARG A 9 3.28 -12.73 4.86
N ASP A 10 4.11 -13.39 5.66
CA ASP A 10 5.51 -13.57 5.30
C ASP A 10 5.62 -14.75 4.36
N SER A 11 5.23 -14.55 3.13
CA SER A 11 5.31 -15.59 2.13
C SER A 11 6.03 -15.07 0.91
N ASP A 12 6.69 -15.99 0.20
CA ASP A 12 7.48 -15.61 -0.95
C ASP A 12 6.61 -15.00 -2.04
N GLY A 13 7.06 -13.89 -2.56
CA GLY A 13 6.36 -13.23 -3.65
C GLY A 13 5.14 -12.42 -3.24
N ALA A 14 4.83 -12.33 -1.93
CA ALA A 14 3.65 -11.59 -1.49
C ALA A 14 3.68 -10.14 -1.95
N VAL A 15 4.82 -9.47 -1.80
CA VAL A 15 4.95 -8.07 -2.20
C VAL A 15 4.74 -7.93 -3.70
N LEU A 16 5.36 -8.79 -4.48
CA LEU A 16 5.25 -8.71 -5.93
C LEU A 16 3.82 -8.98 -6.42
N ARG A 17 3.13 -9.90 -5.77
CA ARG A 17 1.75 -10.18 -6.16
C ARG A 17 0.85 -8.99 -5.86
N ALA A 18 1.06 -8.32 -4.72
CA ALA A 18 0.27 -7.15 -4.39
C ALA A 18 0.56 -6.00 -5.36
N LEU A 19 1.83 -5.73 -5.63
CA LEU A 19 2.19 -4.68 -6.57
C LEU A 19 1.69 -4.98 -7.97
N GLY A 20 1.79 -6.24 -8.39
CA GLY A 20 1.30 -6.65 -9.69
C GLY A 20 -0.20 -6.45 -9.85
N LEU A 21 -0.95 -6.73 -8.80
CA LEU A 21 -2.39 -6.53 -8.85
C LEU A 21 -2.71 -5.04 -9.00
N ILE A 22 -2.01 -4.18 -8.24
CA ILE A 22 -2.22 -2.74 -8.31
C ILE A 22 -2.03 -2.26 -9.75
N GLU A 23 -0.94 -2.69 -10.39
CA GLU A 23 -0.66 -2.27 -11.76
C GLU A 23 -1.68 -2.83 -12.75
N ARG A 24 -2.06 -4.08 -12.58
CA ARG A 24 -3.03 -4.70 -13.50
C ARG A 24 -4.39 -4.06 -13.41
N ARG A 25 -4.74 -3.48 -12.29
CA ARG A 25 -6.04 -2.84 -12.11
C ARG A 25 -6.01 -1.36 -12.48
N CYS A 26 -4.94 -0.95 -13.16
CA CYS A 26 -4.80 0.42 -13.68
C CYS A 26 -4.66 1.49 -12.61
N TYR A 27 -4.07 1.14 -11.49
CA TYR A 27 -3.68 2.11 -10.48
C TYR A 27 -2.19 2.35 -10.67
N ARG A 28 -1.82 3.60 -10.79
CA ARG A 28 -0.41 3.92 -11.02
C ARG A 28 0.31 4.06 -9.71
N LEU A 29 1.30 3.22 -9.49
CA LEU A 29 2.07 3.24 -8.26
C LEU A 29 2.97 4.47 -8.22
N ARG A 30 2.85 5.25 -7.17
CA ARG A 30 3.67 6.45 -7.00
C ARG A 30 4.76 6.24 -5.98
N SER A 31 4.49 5.50 -4.92
CA SER A 31 5.51 5.21 -3.94
C SER A 31 5.14 3.93 -3.20
N CYS A 32 6.14 3.31 -2.63
CA CYS A 32 5.94 2.09 -1.88
C CYS A 32 7.01 2.01 -0.80
N ALA A 33 6.59 1.79 0.43
CA ALA A 33 7.49 1.59 1.54
C ALA A 33 7.14 0.27 2.21
N ILE A 34 8.14 -0.53 2.52
CA ILE A 34 7.93 -1.85 3.07
C ILE A 34 8.67 -1.96 4.40
N GLY A 35 7.98 -2.43 5.41
CA GLY A 35 8.57 -2.66 6.72
C GLY A 35 8.16 -4.00 7.26
N GLU A 36 8.70 -4.37 8.40
CA GLU A 36 8.33 -5.61 9.04
C GLU A 36 7.28 -5.37 10.09
N ALA A 37 6.32 -6.27 10.17
CA ALA A 37 5.34 -6.22 11.23
C ALA A 37 5.88 -7.03 12.40
N GLY A 38 5.40 -6.73 13.59
CA GLY A 38 5.91 -7.39 14.77
C GLY A 38 5.60 -8.87 14.87
N ASP A 39 4.67 -9.35 14.08
CA ASP A 39 4.26 -10.73 14.11
C ASP A 39 4.90 -11.59 13.03
N GLY A 40 5.95 -11.10 12.42
CA GLY A 40 6.66 -11.86 11.39
C GLY A 40 6.19 -11.59 9.99
N GLY A 41 5.13 -10.83 9.83
CA GLY A 41 4.67 -10.47 8.49
C GLY A 41 5.32 -9.19 8.02
N ARG A 42 4.75 -8.58 7.01
CA ARG A 42 5.26 -7.33 6.46
C ARG A 42 4.15 -6.31 6.33
N THR A 43 4.52 -5.06 6.47
CA THR A 43 3.61 -3.95 6.24
C THR A 43 4.09 -3.21 5.00
N MET A 44 3.18 -2.95 4.08
CA MET A 44 3.51 -2.22 2.87
C MET A 44 2.60 -1.01 2.78
N GLU A 45 3.18 0.17 2.59
CA GLU A 45 2.39 1.36 2.43
C GLU A 45 2.60 1.86 1.02
N VAL A 46 1.54 1.98 0.25
CA VAL A 46 1.62 2.39 -1.14
C VAL A 46 0.79 3.63 -1.39
N SER A 47 1.28 4.47 -2.28
CA SER A 47 0.51 5.59 -2.77
C SER A 47 0.30 5.39 -4.25
N VAL A 48 -0.92 5.53 -4.70
CA VAL A 48 -1.28 5.31 -6.10
C VAL A 48 -2.14 6.45 -6.62
N THR A 49 -2.13 6.64 -7.91
CA THR A 49 -3.03 7.58 -8.56
C THR A 49 -3.88 6.83 -9.57
N SER A 50 -5.15 7.21 -9.64
CA SER A 50 -6.06 6.60 -10.59
C SER A 50 -7.37 7.39 -10.58
N THR A 51 -8.13 7.28 -11.63
CA THR A 51 -9.48 7.82 -11.64
C THR A 51 -10.46 6.84 -10.99
N ARG A 52 -10.00 5.61 -10.69
CA ARG A 52 -10.85 4.62 -10.06
C ARG A 52 -10.88 4.83 -8.56
N PRO A 53 -11.95 4.40 -7.88
CA PRO A 53 -12.05 4.57 -6.43
C PRO A 53 -11.01 3.75 -5.67
N GLY A 54 -10.53 4.30 -4.57
CA GLY A 54 -9.58 3.57 -3.73
C GLY A 54 -10.23 2.37 -3.05
N ASP A 55 -11.52 2.43 -2.74
CA ASP A 55 -12.22 1.30 -2.14
C ASP A 55 -12.22 0.08 -3.02
N LEU A 56 -12.26 0.27 -4.33
CA LEU A 56 -12.24 -0.83 -5.25
C LEU A 56 -10.90 -1.56 -5.16
N LEU A 57 -9.81 -0.81 -5.10
CA LEU A 57 -8.50 -1.41 -4.99
C LEU A 57 -8.36 -2.14 -3.65
N LYS A 58 -8.86 -1.54 -2.59
CA LYS A 58 -8.82 -2.17 -1.28
C LYS A 58 -9.48 -3.54 -1.33
N ARG A 59 -10.67 -3.62 -1.91
CA ARG A 59 -11.39 -4.88 -2.00
C ARG A 59 -10.67 -5.91 -2.85
N GLN A 60 -10.04 -5.45 -3.93
CA GLN A 60 -9.30 -6.36 -4.79
C GLN A 60 -8.08 -6.94 -4.06
N LEU A 61 -7.38 -6.09 -3.30
CA LEU A 61 -6.23 -6.55 -2.56
C LEU A 61 -6.62 -7.54 -1.47
N GLU A 62 -7.76 -7.31 -0.84
CA GLU A 62 -8.22 -8.19 0.24
C GLU A 62 -8.50 -9.60 -0.23
N ARG A 63 -8.64 -9.81 -1.54
CA ARG A 63 -8.87 -11.13 -2.08
C ARG A 63 -7.60 -11.94 -2.25
N LEU A 64 -6.44 -11.31 -2.14
CA LEU A 64 -5.19 -12.04 -2.26
C LEU A 64 -4.93 -12.83 -0.99
N HIS A 65 -4.53 -14.09 -1.16
CA HIS A 65 -4.27 -14.96 -0.03
C HIS A 65 -3.20 -14.37 0.89
N ASP A 66 -2.22 -13.69 0.33
CA ASP A 66 -1.12 -13.13 1.11
C ASP A 66 -1.49 -11.90 1.92
N VAL A 67 -2.64 -11.32 1.65
CA VAL A 67 -3.04 -10.08 2.30
C VAL A 67 -3.87 -10.38 3.54
N MET A 68 -3.43 -9.86 4.67
CA MET A 68 -4.13 -10.04 5.93
C MET A 68 -5.09 -8.90 6.21
N LYS A 69 -4.71 -7.69 5.86
CA LYS A 69 -5.52 -6.51 6.14
C LYS A 69 -5.14 -5.38 5.23
N VAL A 70 -6.11 -4.59 4.81
CA VAL A 70 -5.87 -3.40 4.01
C VAL A 70 -6.60 -2.23 4.66
N GLU A 71 -5.89 -1.13 4.82
CA GLU A 71 -6.49 0.09 5.33
C GLU A 71 -6.31 1.17 4.28
N LEU A 72 -7.42 1.80 3.89
CA LEU A 72 -7.40 2.90 2.96
C LEU A 72 -7.32 4.19 3.77
N GLN A 73 -6.29 4.99 3.55
CA GLN A 73 -6.08 6.20 4.31
C GLN A 73 -6.90 7.34 3.71
N PRO A 74 -7.52 8.18 4.53
CA PRO A 74 -8.18 9.37 4.01
C PRO A 74 -7.16 10.28 3.36
N ALA A 75 -7.53 10.94 2.29
CA ALA A 75 -6.60 11.77 1.54
C ALA A 75 -5.93 12.83 2.41
N ALA A 76 -6.70 13.50 3.24
CA ALA A 76 -6.14 14.55 4.07
C ALA A 76 -5.12 14.01 5.05
N VAL A 77 -5.41 12.86 5.63
CA VAL A 77 -4.49 12.26 6.57
C VAL A 77 -3.25 11.77 5.85
N ALA A 78 -3.43 11.24 4.66
CA ALA A 78 -2.31 10.76 3.88
C ALA A 78 -1.35 11.90 3.55
N ASP A 79 -1.89 13.05 3.19
CA ASP A 79 -1.05 14.18 2.88
C ASP A 79 -0.25 14.63 4.08
N ALA A 80 -0.88 14.74 5.22
CA ALA A 80 -0.19 15.17 6.41
C ALA A 80 0.87 14.16 6.82
N ARG A 81 0.53 12.91 6.72
CA ARG A 81 1.44 11.88 7.09
C ARG A 81 2.62 11.82 6.15
N HIS A 82 2.38 12.01 4.89
CA HIS A 82 3.42 12.00 3.91
C HIS A 82 4.42 13.11 4.20
N SER A 83 3.95 14.27 4.57
CA SER A 83 4.84 15.35 4.90
C SER A 83 5.71 15.01 6.09
N ALA A 84 5.16 14.33 7.06
CA ALA A 84 5.91 13.99 8.23
C ALA A 84 6.94 12.92 7.96
N ILE A 85 6.61 12.02 7.09
CA ILE A 85 7.50 10.94 6.82
C ILE A 85 8.62 11.27 5.97
N ARG A 86 8.39 12.19 5.07
CA ARG A 86 9.27 12.43 4.13
C ARG A 86 10.59 12.66 4.45
N PRO A 87 10.89 13.15 5.47
CA PRO A 87 12.26 13.40 5.65
C PRO A 87 13.03 12.17 5.56
N LEU A 88 12.45 11.10 5.82
CA LEU A 88 13.20 10.05 5.71
C LEU A 88 13.39 9.68 4.40
N GLY A 89 12.58 9.86 3.73
CA GLY A 89 12.69 9.50 2.42
C GLY A 89 13.45 10.39 1.63
N ARG A 90 13.65 11.48 1.85
CA ARG A 90 14.06 12.29 1.05
C ARG A 90 14.96 13.12 1.45
N ARG A 91 15.11 13.31 2.15
CA ARG A 91 15.78 13.99 2.56
C ARG A 91 16.74 13.76 2.81
N ILE A 92 16.72 13.48 2.86
CA ILE A 92 17.33 13.32 3.14
C ILE A 92 17.72 13.47 3.00
#